data_5827112184ea3286b1494116c4bac20f
#
_entry.id   5827112184ea3286b1494116c4bac20f
#
_cell.length_a   1.000
_cell.length_b   1.000
_cell.length_c   1.000
_cell.angle_alpha   90.00
_cell.angle_beta   90.00
_cell.angle_gamma   90.00
#
_symmetry.space_group_name_H-M   'P 1'
#
loop_
_entity.id
_entity.type
_entity.pdbx_description
1 polymer ?
#
loop_
_entity_poly.entity_id
_entity_poly.type
_entity_poly.pdbx_seq_one_letter_code
_entity_poly.pdbx_strand_id
1 'polypeptide(L)'
;MLKKVFGVTMRWFLVDTIDQLILGDFAVGTKTYADTEPFFQDHFPNFPVVPGVLIMESLAQISGKLIGYTVRTDRGDWPFPILSMMNRVKFRKFIPPNTCITLETKIKVLKDESALVDVRAKVAGKVHAQAEQLFVFNSVPLEEGESERLEELERTELLRLWKDCPEHHS
;
A
#
# COMPACT_ATOMS: atom_id res chain seq x y z
N MET A 1 12.84 20.36 -0.49
CA MET A 1 14.00 20.24 -1.40
C MET A 1 14.69 18.90 -1.14
N LEU A 2 14.30 17.83 -1.84
CA LEU A 2 14.93 16.52 -1.70
C LEU A 2 16.31 16.58 -2.35
N LYS A 3 17.36 16.56 -1.56
CA LYS A 3 18.75 16.51 -2.05
C LYS A 3 18.94 15.26 -2.89
N LYS A 4 19.26 15.44 -4.18
CA LYS A 4 19.87 14.40 -5.01
C LYS A 4 21.17 13.94 -4.35
N VAL A 5 21.14 12.80 -3.70
CA VAL A 5 22.35 12.09 -3.29
C VAL A 5 22.49 10.92 -4.28
N PHE A 6 23.49 10.98 -5.12
CA PHE A 6 23.92 9.94 -6.07
C PHE A 6 22.91 9.52 -7.17
N GLY A 7 22.18 10.43 -7.77
CA GLY A 7 21.47 10.12 -9.04
C GLY A 7 20.36 9.06 -8.99
N VAL A 8 20.05 8.50 -7.82
CA VAL A 8 18.99 7.51 -7.61
C VAL A 8 17.82 8.20 -6.92
N THR A 9 16.72 8.35 -7.63
CA THR A 9 15.44 8.73 -7.02
C THR A 9 14.90 7.48 -6.32
N MET A 10 15.08 7.39 -5.02
CA MET A 10 14.50 6.30 -4.22
C MET A 10 12.99 6.45 -4.21
N ARG A 11 12.30 5.56 -4.89
CA ARG A 11 10.84 5.49 -4.89
C ARG A 11 10.40 4.40 -3.91
N TRP A 12 9.56 4.78 -2.96
CA TRP A 12 9.06 3.88 -1.93
C TRP A 12 7.73 3.24 -2.39
N PHE A 13 7.77 2.46 -3.48
CA PHE A 13 6.61 1.78 -4.02
C PHE A 13 6.67 0.28 -3.72
N LEU A 14 5.81 -0.18 -2.84
CA LEU A 14 5.78 -1.56 -2.36
C LEU A 14 4.52 -2.33 -2.80
N VAL A 15 3.89 -1.90 -3.90
CA VAL A 15 2.82 -2.60 -4.60
C VAL A 15 3.22 -2.69 -6.07
N ASP A 16 3.13 -3.87 -6.67
CA ASP A 16 3.48 -4.09 -8.08
C ASP A 16 2.25 -3.98 -8.99
N THR A 17 1.11 -4.53 -8.57
CA THR A 17 -0.16 -4.47 -9.30
C THR A 17 -1.33 -4.25 -8.36
N ILE A 18 -2.42 -3.69 -8.89
CA ILE A 18 -3.76 -3.81 -8.34
C ILE A 18 -4.57 -4.59 -9.37
N ASP A 19 -5.01 -5.77 -8.99
CA ASP A 19 -5.73 -6.69 -9.88
C ASP A 19 -7.23 -6.44 -9.80
N GLN A 20 -7.72 -6.03 -8.62
CA GLN A 20 -9.12 -5.72 -8.37
C GLN A 20 -9.24 -4.61 -7.32
N LEU A 21 -10.16 -3.68 -7.54
CA LEU A 21 -10.51 -2.65 -6.56
C LEU A 21 -12.00 -2.38 -6.66
N ILE A 22 -12.69 -2.58 -5.55
CA ILE A 22 -14.13 -2.30 -5.40
C ILE A 22 -14.28 -1.16 -4.38
N LEU A 23 -14.83 -0.04 -4.84
CA LEU A 23 -15.02 1.16 -4.03
C LEU A 23 -15.79 0.84 -2.75
N GLY A 24 -15.27 1.32 -1.62
CA GLY A 24 -15.91 1.15 -0.31
C GLY A 24 -15.84 -0.26 0.26
N ASP A 25 -15.25 -1.22 -0.45
CA ASP A 25 -15.22 -2.62 -0.02
C ASP A 25 -13.78 -3.14 0.09
N PHE A 26 -13.15 -3.56 -1.01
CA PHE A 26 -11.84 -4.21 -0.95
C PHE A 26 -10.94 -3.92 -2.16
N ALA A 27 -9.66 -4.21 -1.99
CA ALA A 27 -8.72 -4.31 -3.12
C ALA A 27 -7.82 -5.55 -2.97
N VAL A 28 -7.40 -6.05 -4.12
CA VAL A 28 -6.44 -7.15 -4.25
C VAL A 28 -5.35 -6.73 -5.22
N GLY A 29 -4.11 -7.00 -4.87
CA GLY A 29 -2.95 -6.72 -5.71
C GLY A 29 -1.80 -7.64 -5.38
N THR A 30 -0.62 -7.34 -5.93
CA THR A 30 0.56 -8.18 -5.75
C THR A 30 1.79 -7.37 -5.39
N LYS A 31 2.75 -8.04 -4.73
CA LYS A 31 4.12 -7.59 -4.52
C LYS A 31 5.08 -8.77 -4.59
N THR A 32 6.17 -8.58 -5.31
CA THR A 32 7.32 -9.49 -5.29
C THR A 32 8.56 -8.71 -4.91
N TYR A 33 9.29 -9.18 -3.90
CA TYR A 33 10.59 -8.64 -3.53
C TYR A 33 11.68 -9.46 -4.19
N ALA A 34 12.45 -8.84 -5.09
CA ALA A 34 13.53 -9.51 -5.79
C ALA A 34 14.67 -9.86 -4.82
N ASP A 35 15.35 -10.98 -5.05
CA ASP A 35 16.51 -11.41 -4.25
C ASP A 35 17.70 -10.43 -4.30
N THR A 36 17.70 -9.51 -5.26
CA THR A 36 18.67 -8.41 -5.39
C THR A 36 18.44 -7.26 -4.42
N GLU A 37 17.34 -7.27 -3.66
CA GLU A 37 17.09 -6.22 -2.66
C GLU A 37 18.14 -6.28 -1.55
N PRO A 38 18.78 -5.13 -1.20
CA PRO A 38 19.92 -5.12 -0.28
C PRO A 38 19.64 -5.69 1.11
N PHE A 39 18.40 -5.53 1.61
CA PHE A 39 18.03 -5.99 2.95
C PHE A 39 18.08 -7.52 3.11
N PHE A 40 18.05 -8.30 2.04
CA PHE A 40 18.15 -9.76 2.15
C PHE A 40 19.54 -10.23 2.60
N GLN A 41 20.58 -9.42 2.44
CA GLN A 41 21.92 -9.75 2.93
C GLN A 41 21.97 -9.82 4.47
N ASP A 42 21.16 -9.00 5.13
CA ASP A 42 21.12 -8.86 6.58
C ASP A 42 19.95 -9.59 7.23
N HIS A 43 18.89 -9.87 6.46
CA HIS A 43 17.62 -10.39 7.00
C HIS A 43 17.18 -11.73 6.35
N PHE A 44 17.78 -12.89 6.65
CA PHE A 44 18.98 -13.11 7.48
C PHE A 44 20.09 -13.68 6.61
N PRO A 45 21.38 -13.57 7.00
CA PRO A 45 22.48 -14.21 6.30
C PRO A 45 22.20 -15.68 6.10
N ASN A 46 22.26 -16.41 5.11
CA ASN A 46 21.92 -17.82 4.86
C ASN A 46 20.43 -18.21 4.94
N PHE A 47 19.54 -17.31 5.34
CA PHE A 47 18.08 -17.57 5.34
C PHE A 47 17.34 -16.28 4.99
N PRO A 48 17.40 -15.82 3.73
CA PRO A 48 16.77 -14.57 3.34
C PRO A 48 15.24 -14.68 3.38
N VAL A 49 14.62 -13.76 4.09
CA VAL A 49 13.16 -13.64 4.20
C VAL A 49 12.72 -12.19 4.07
N VAL A 50 11.55 -11.97 3.50
CA VAL A 50 10.96 -10.63 3.41
C VAL A 50 10.71 -10.09 4.83
N PRO A 51 11.25 -8.92 5.19
CA PRO A 51 10.97 -8.30 6.47
C PRO A 51 9.48 -8.08 6.68
N GLY A 52 8.97 -8.50 7.86
CA GLY A 52 7.55 -8.37 8.17
C GLY A 52 7.04 -6.93 8.10
N VAL A 53 7.87 -5.96 8.46
CA VAL A 53 7.53 -4.53 8.37
C VAL A 53 7.30 -4.07 6.93
N LEU A 54 8.02 -4.63 5.95
CA LEU A 54 7.81 -4.32 4.54
C LEU A 54 6.51 -4.95 4.01
N ILE A 55 6.13 -6.12 4.52
CA ILE A 55 4.83 -6.73 4.21
C ILE A 55 3.69 -5.83 4.73
N MET A 56 3.82 -5.32 5.96
CA MET A 56 2.82 -4.40 6.55
C MET A 56 2.75 -3.08 5.78
N GLU A 57 3.87 -2.56 5.30
CA GLU A 57 3.92 -1.36 4.47
C GLU A 57 3.27 -1.59 3.09
N SER A 58 3.55 -2.72 2.43
CA SER A 58 2.85 -3.08 1.17
C SER A 58 1.34 -3.11 1.35
N LEU A 59 0.87 -3.71 2.45
CA LEU A 59 -0.56 -3.76 2.79
C LEU A 59 -1.12 -2.36 3.09
N ALA A 60 -0.34 -1.48 3.74
CA ALA A 60 -0.74 -0.10 3.98
C ALA A 60 -0.85 0.70 2.68
N GLN A 61 0.06 0.50 1.73
CA GLN A 61 0.05 1.22 0.47
C GLN A 61 -1.15 0.83 -0.41
N ILE A 62 -1.49 -0.45 -0.53
CA ILE A 62 -2.69 -0.85 -1.27
C ILE A 62 -3.97 -0.38 -0.56
N SER A 63 -3.99 -0.37 0.77
CA SER A 63 -5.09 0.17 1.56
C SER A 63 -5.27 1.66 1.34
N GLY A 64 -4.18 2.42 1.31
CA GLY A 64 -4.19 3.85 1.00
C GLY A 64 -4.77 4.16 -0.38
N LYS A 65 -4.48 3.33 -1.41
CA LYS A 65 -5.08 3.46 -2.74
C LYS A 65 -6.59 3.19 -2.72
N LEU A 66 -7.01 2.12 -2.06
CA LEU A 66 -8.43 1.80 -1.91
C LEU A 66 -9.21 2.91 -1.19
N ILE A 67 -8.71 3.36 -0.04
CA ILE A 67 -9.33 4.41 0.76
C ILE A 67 -9.35 5.73 -0.01
N GLY A 68 -8.20 6.13 -0.55
CA GLY A 68 -8.05 7.39 -1.28
C GLY A 68 -9.00 7.47 -2.47
N TYR A 69 -9.05 6.44 -3.30
CA TYR A 69 -9.92 6.42 -4.46
C TYR A 69 -11.40 6.35 -4.10
N THR A 70 -11.76 5.58 -3.06
CA THR A 70 -13.13 5.51 -2.54
C THR A 70 -13.62 6.88 -2.08
N VAL A 71 -12.85 7.54 -1.21
CA VAL A 71 -13.23 8.86 -0.64
C VAL A 71 -13.25 9.92 -1.72
N ARG A 72 -12.27 9.94 -2.62
CA ARG A 72 -12.25 10.89 -3.73
C ARG A 72 -13.46 10.76 -4.64
N THR A 73 -13.86 9.55 -4.97
CA THR A 73 -15.04 9.30 -5.81
C THR A 73 -16.33 9.75 -5.12
N ASP A 74 -16.42 9.57 -3.81
CA ASP A 74 -17.61 9.94 -3.02
C ASP A 74 -17.64 11.44 -2.68
N ARG A 75 -16.49 12.06 -2.34
CA ARG A 75 -16.41 13.42 -1.78
C ARG A 75 -15.73 14.45 -2.67
N GLY A 76 -15.04 14.01 -3.72
CA GLY A 76 -14.41 14.87 -4.72
C GLY A 76 -12.93 15.21 -4.47
N ASP A 77 -12.37 14.92 -3.29
CA ASP A 77 -10.97 15.17 -2.93
C ASP A 77 -10.28 13.93 -2.35
N TRP A 78 -8.96 13.86 -2.51
CA TRP A 78 -8.15 12.77 -1.98
C TRP A 78 -7.86 13.00 -0.49
N PRO A 79 -8.17 12.03 0.40
CA PRO A 79 -8.09 12.23 1.86
C PRO A 79 -6.69 12.12 2.44
N PHE A 80 -5.65 11.77 1.66
CA PHE A 80 -4.29 11.49 2.14
C PHE A 80 -4.27 10.59 3.39
N PRO A 81 -4.62 9.30 3.25
CA PRO A 81 -4.69 8.41 4.39
C PRO A 81 -3.29 8.12 4.94
N ILE A 82 -3.09 8.37 6.23
CA ILE A 82 -1.85 8.12 6.96
C ILE A 82 -2.09 6.95 7.91
N LEU A 83 -1.24 5.92 7.82
CA LEU A 83 -1.27 4.81 8.75
C LEU A 83 -0.94 5.30 10.17
N SER A 84 -1.90 5.24 11.07
CA SER A 84 -1.80 5.72 12.45
C SER A 84 -1.58 4.61 13.46
N MET A 85 -2.18 3.44 13.22
CA MET A 85 -2.12 2.33 14.17
C MET A 85 -2.26 0.99 13.45
N MET A 86 -1.59 -0.02 13.97
CA MET A 86 -1.78 -1.42 13.60
C MET A 86 -2.15 -2.25 14.81
N ASN A 87 -3.17 -3.09 14.67
CA ASN A 87 -3.60 -4.04 15.68
C ASN A 87 -3.57 -5.47 15.14
N ARG A 88 -3.53 -6.45 16.03
CA ARG A 88 -3.65 -7.88 15.70
C ARG A 88 -2.67 -8.33 14.62
N VAL A 89 -1.49 -7.72 14.58
CA VAL A 89 -0.41 -8.09 13.64
C VAL A 89 0.04 -9.51 13.93
N LYS A 90 -0.01 -10.37 12.93
CA LYS A 90 0.44 -11.78 13.01
C LYS A 90 1.26 -12.12 11.78
N PHE A 91 2.47 -12.60 12.01
CA PHE A 91 3.33 -13.22 11.00
C PHE A 91 3.29 -14.73 11.20
N ARG A 92 2.66 -15.45 10.29
CA ARG A 92 2.41 -16.90 10.43
C ARG A 92 3.46 -17.76 9.76
N LYS A 93 4.03 -17.26 8.67
CA LYS A 93 5.02 -17.98 7.87
C LYS A 93 5.98 -16.99 7.24
N PHE A 94 7.24 -17.42 7.09
CA PHE A 94 8.24 -16.67 6.34
C PHE A 94 7.90 -16.63 4.85
N ILE A 95 8.31 -15.56 4.21
CA ILE A 95 8.20 -15.38 2.76
C ILE A 95 9.61 -15.21 2.20
N PRO A 96 10.11 -16.14 1.37
CA PRO A 96 11.41 -16.01 0.75
C PRO A 96 11.40 -14.95 -0.38
N PRO A 97 12.58 -14.47 -0.81
CA PRO A 97 12.67 -13.60 -1.98
C PRO A 97 12.06 -14.24 -3.24
N ASN A 98 11.79 -13.42 -4.23
CA ASN A 98 11.19 -13.82 -5.53
C ASN A 98 9.83 -14.53 -5.42
N THR A 99 9.15 -14.39 -4.29
CA THR A 99 7.82 -14.97 -4.07
C THR A 99 6.75 -13.93 -4.37
N CYS A 100 5.78 -14.28 -5.21
CA CYS A 100 4.61 -13.44 -5.45
C CYS A 100 3.68 -13.45 -4.22
N ILE A 101 3.51 -12.29 -3.61
CA ILE A 101 2.64 -12.07 -2.46
C ILE A 101 1.34 -11.45 -2.95
N THR A 102 0.21 -12.09 -2.70
CA THR A 102 -1.10 -11.48 -2.88
C THR A 102 -1.41 -10.60 -1.69
N LEU A 103 -1.66 -9.33 -1.95
CA LEU A 103 -2.03 -8.31 -0.97
C LEU A 103 -3.54 -8.13 -1.01
N GLU A 104 -4.21 -8.37 0.11
CA GLU A 104 -5.65 -8.13 0.25
C GLU A 104 -5.91 -7.10 1.33
N THR A 105 -6.80 -6.16 1.04
CA THR A 105 -7.29 -5.17 1.99
C THR A 105 -8.80 -5.06 1.89
N LYS A 106 -9.48 -4.94 3.01
CA LYS A 106 -10.93 -4.79 3.09
C LYS A 106 -11.31 -3.70 4.09
N ILE A 107 -12.11 -2.74 3.65
CA ILE A 107 -12.64 -1.69 4.52
C ILE A 107 -13.65 -2.31 5.49
N LYS A 108 -13.40 -2.14 6.80
CA LYS A 108 -14.32 -2.50 7.87
C LYS A 108 -15.17 -1.33 8.32
N VAL A 109 -14.54 -0.17 8.45
CA VAL A 109 -15.19 1.07 8.87
C VAL A 109 -14.58 2.21 8.07
N LEU A 110 -15.42 3.03 7.48
CA LEU A 110 -15.04 4.28 6.83
C LEU A 110 -15.82 5.41 7.48
N LYS A 111 -15.11 6.41 8.00
CA LYS A 111 -15.64 7.62 8.64
C LYS A 111 -15.13 8.85 7.89
N ASP A 112 -15.56 10.03 8.32
CA ASP A 112 -15.16 11.30 7.67
C ASP A 112 -13.65 11.55 7.73
N GLU A 113 -13.00 11.17 8.83
CA GLU A 113 -11.58 11.46 9.07
C GLU A 113 -10.72 10.20 9.30
N SER A 114 -11.27 9.01 9.11
CA SER A 114 -10.53 7.77 9.36
C SER A 114 -11.12 6.55 8.64
N ALA A 115 -10.27 5.54 8.45
CA ALA A 115 -10.69 4.23 7.97
C ALA A 115 -9.98 3.12 8.73
N LEU A 116 -10.72 2.07 9.06
CA LEU A 116 -10.19 0.81 9.58
C LEU A 116 -10.30 -0.26 8.52
N VAL A 117 -9.21 -0.95 8.24
CA VAL A 117 -9.15 -2.03 7.27
C VAL A 117 -8.61 -3.32 7.88
N ASP A 118 -9.11 -4.46 7.40
CA ASP A 118 -8.47 -5.76 7.57
C ASP A 118 -7.53 -6.01 6.40
N VAL A 119 -6.31 -6.48 6.69
CA VAL A 119 -5.30 -6.75 5.67
C VAL A 119 -4.73 -8.15 5.80
N ARG A 120 -4.42 -8.76 4.65
CA ARG A 120 -3.81 -10.09 4.57
C ARG A 120 -2.79 -10.16 3.45
N ALA A 121 -1.64 -10.75 3.75
CA ALA A 121 -0.65 -11.15 2.75
C ALA A 121 -0.72 -12.66 2.59
N LYS A 122 -0.92 -13.12 1.36
CA LYS A 122 -1.07 -14.54 1.02
C LYS A 122 0.02 -14.98 0.03
N VAL A 123 0.44 -16.22 0.17
CA VAL A 123 1.27 -16.91 -0.81
C VAL A 123 0.58 -18.21 -1.17
N ALA A 124 0.35 -18.46 -2.47
CA ALA A 124 -0.38 -19.61 -2.96
C ALA A 124 -1.73 -19.84 -2.20
N GLY A 125 -2.48 -18.75 -1.99
CA GLY A 125 -3.78 -18.77 -1.31
C GLY A 125 -3.75 -18.92 0.22
N LYS A 126 -2.57 -19.12 0.83
CA LYS A 126 -2.42 -19.27 2.29
C LYS A 126 -1.98 -17.98 2.95
N VAL A 127 -2.62 -17.60 4.07
CA VAL A 127 -2.28 -16.41 4.83
C VAL A 127 -0.91 -16.58 5.49
N HIS A 128 0.04 -15.69 5.16
CA HIS A 128 1.37 -15.61 5.74
C HIS A 128 1.48 -14.47 6.76
N ALA A 129 0.79 -13.37 6.53
CA ALA A 129 0.69 -12.25 7.47
C ALA A 129 -0.70 -11.62 7.44
N GLN A 130 -1.10 -11.02 8.54
CA GLN A 130 -2.38 -10.31 8.66
C GLN A 130 -2.30 -9.23 9.73
N ALA A 131 -3.16 -8.22 9.61
CA ALA A 131 -3.33 -7.17 10.62
C ALA A 131 -4.67 -6.46 10.45
N GLU A 132 -5.02 -5.61 11.42
CA GLU A 132 -5.93 -4.47 11.25
C GLU A 132 -5.08 -3.20 11.16
N GLN A 133 -5.39 -2.32 10.22
CA GLN A 133 -4.71 -1.03 10.04
C GLN A 133 -5.71 0.11 10.13
N LEU A 134 -5.41 1.10 10.97
CA LEU A 134 -6.19 2.33 11.11
C LEU A 134 -5.47 3.46 10.39
N PHE A 135 -6.19 4.12 9.49
CA PHE A 135 -5.75 5.32 8.79
C PHE A 135 -6.50 6.54 9.29
N VAL A 136 -5.79 7.65 9.41
CA VAL A 136 -6.36 8.98 9.66
C VAL A 136 -6.14 9.86 8.44
N PHE A 137 -7.07 10.78 8.17
CA PHE A 137 -7.06 11.61 6.97
C PHE A 137 -6.58 13.02 7.28
N ASN A 138 -5.90 13.64 6.30
CA ASN A 138 -5.54 15.07 6.32
C ASN A 138 -4.84 15.53 7.62
N SER A 139 -4.10 14.62 8.26
CA SER A 139 -3.38 14.92 9.51
C SER A 139 -2.03 15.61 9.30
N VAL A 140 -1.55 15.67 8.05
CA VAL A 140 -0.31 16.37 7.69
C VAL A 140 -0.66 17.75 7.17
N PRO A 141 -0.08 18.84 7.74
CA PRO A 141 -0.25 20.16 7.18
C PRO A 141 0.44 20.23 5.81
N LEU A 142 -0.30 20.64 4.79
CA LEU A 142 0.18 20.83 3.43
C LEU A 142 0.31 22.31 3.13
N GLU A 143 1.32 22.69 2.35
CA GLU A 143 1.46 24.03 1.82
C GLU A 143 0.48 24.29 0.66
N GLU A 144 0.30 25.56 0.29
CA GLU A 144 -0.57 25.94 -0.81
C GLU A 144 -0.14 25.27 -2.14
N GLY A 145 -1.07 24.58 -2.83
CA GLY A 145 -0.81 23.84 -4.07
C GLY A 145 -0.17 22.46 -3.88
N GLU A 146 0.15 22.06 -2.66
CA GLU A 146 0.75 20.75 -2.37
C GLU A 146 -0.30 19.63 -2.42
N SER A 147 -1.52 19.91 -2.03
CA SER A 147 -2.63 18.98 -2.04
C SER A 147 -2.95 18.48 -3.45
N GLU A 148 -3.08 19.38 -4.42
CA GLU A 148 -3.38 19.08 -5.81
C GLU A 148 -2.24 18.26 -6.46
N ARG A 149 -1.00 18.63 -6.15
CA ARG A 149 0.18 17.92 -6.64
C ARG A 149 0.26 16.48 -6.10
N LEU A 150 -0.03 16.29 -4.82
CA LEU A 150 -0.03 14.98 -4.19
C LEU A 150 -1.19 14.13 -4.71
N GLU A 151 -2.38 14.70 -4.92
CA GLU A 151 -3.50 14.01 -5.52
C GLU A 151 -3.16 13.53 -6.94
N GLU A 152 -2.54 14.36 -7.76
CA GLU A 152 -2.11 13.99 -9.10
C GLU A 152 -1.10 12.83 -9.08
N LEU A 153 -0.14 12.86 -8.14
CA LEU A 153 0.82 11.77 -7.96
C LEU A 153 0.12 10.47 -7.54
N GLU A 154 -0.83 10.53 -6.60
CA GLU A 154 -1.59 9.36 -6.13
C GLU A 154 -2.46 8.76 -7.23
N ARG A 155 -3.11 9.60 -8.04
CA ARG A 155 -3.90 9.15 -9.19
C ARG A 155 -3.03 8.52 -10.27
N THR A 156 -1.92 9.15 -10.61
CA THR A 156 -0.96 8.62 -11.60
C THR A 156 -0.44 7.26 -11.17
N GLU A 157 -0.12 7.10 -9.90
CA GLU A 157 0.35 5.83 -9.35
C GLU A 157 -0.77 4.77 -9.35
N LEU A 158 -2.00 5.14 -9.00
CA LEU A 158 -3.15 4.24 -9.06
C LEU A 158 -3.38 3.72 -10.48
N LEU A 159 -3.37 4.61 -11.48
CA LEU A 159 -3.51 4.23 -12.90
C LEU A 159 -2.38 3.30 -13.37
N ARG A 160 -1.16 3.54 -12.91
CA ARG A 160 -0.02 2.68 -13.22
C ARG A 160 -0.19 1.26 -12.66
N LEU A 161 -0.73 1.14 -11.46
CA LEU A 161 -0.89 -0.14 -10.76
C LEU A 161 -2.12 -0.92 -11.22
N TRP A 162 -3.21 -0.22 -11.53
CA TRP A 162 -4.51 -0.82 -11.82
C TRP A 162 -4.90 -0.62 -13.28
N LYS A 163 -4.59 -1.61 -14.13
CA LYS A 163 -4.80 -1.54 -15.58
C LYS A 163 -6.29 -1.45 -15.98
N ASP A 164 -7.17 -2.05 -15.19
CA ASP A 164 -8.62 -2.04 -15.45
C ASP A 164 -9.32 -0.87 -14.74
N CYS A 165 -8.58 0.16 -14.33
CA CYS A 165 -9.15 1.36 -13.73
C CYS A 165 -10.12 2.06 -14.70
N PRO A 166 -11.37 2.36 -14.31
CA PRO A 166 -12.33 3.04 -15.16
C PRO A 166 -11.86 4.39 -15.70
N GLU A 167 -10.97 5.08 -14.98
CA GLU A 167 -10.41 6.37 -15.42
C GLU A 167 -9.44 6.27 -16.62
N HIS A 168 -9.00 5.08 -17.03
CA HIS A 168 -8.22 4.91 -18.27
C HIS A 168 -9.03 5.19 -19.55
N HIS A 169 -10.35 5.16 -19.44
CA HIS A 169 -11.26 5.26 -20.57
C HIS A 169 -12.10 6.54 -20.57
N SER A 170 -11.80 7.48 -19.68
CA SER A 170 -12.52 8.76 -19.54
C SER A 170 -11.77 9.95 -20.18
#